data_ddec896addc8165d85b99882b8733383
#
_entry.id   ddec896addc8165d85b99882b8733383
#
_cell.length_a   1.000
_cell.length_b   1.000
_cell.length_c   1.000
_cell.angle_alpha   90.00
_cell.angle_beta   90.00
_cell.angle_gamma   90.00
#
_symmetry.space_group_name_H-M   'P 1'
#
loop_
_entity.id
_entity.type
_entity.pdbx_description
1 polymer ?
#
loop_
_entity_poly.entity_id
_entity_poly.type
_entity_poly.pdbx_seq_one_letter_code
_entity_poly.pdbx_strand_id
1 'polypeptide(L)'
;DRLRGGLQDVKPDLVYLPFITDSHPDHRTCNSLMFALLKSDSALSRLLCDCYEVWTPLYPNSIVDITQHIDVKMAALACYDSQLALNNYLSSVRGLNAYRAIANNSQGFAEAFYLTTLGEYATLASLD
;
A
#
# COMPACT_ATOMS: atom_id res chain seq x y z
N ASP A 1 -16.84 -13.68 3.53
CA ASP A 1 -18.10 -13.10 3.05
C ASP A 1 -18.25 -11.59 3.33
N ARG A 2 -17.73 -11.05 4.47
CA ARG A 2 -17.83 -9.60 4.77
C ARG A 2 -17.08 -8.74 3.74
N LEU A 3 -15.85 -9.12 3.36
CA LEU A 3 -15.06 -8.36 2.39
C LEU A 3 -15.75 -8.33 1.02
N ARG A 4 -16.32 -9.47 0.59
CA ARG A 4 -17.09 -9.54 -0.66
C ARG A 4 -18.31 -8.60 -0.61
N GLY A 5 -19.09 -8.66 0.48
CA GLY A 5 -20.22 -7.75 0.67
C GLY A 5 -19.79 -6.29 0.60
N GLY A 6 -18.72 -5.91 1.31
CA GLY A 6 -18.20 -4.55 1.26
C GLY A 6 -17.80 -4.08 -0.14
N LEU A 7 -17.14 -4.94 -0.93
CA LEU A 7 -16.78 -4.61 -2.33
C LEU A 7 -18.02 -4.46 -3.22
N GLN A 8 -19.05 -5.29 -3.01
CA GLN A 8 -20.30 -5.21 -3.76
C GLN A 8 -21.13 -3.96 -3.43
N ASP A 9 -21.11 -3.56 -2.16
CA ASP A 9 -21.84 -2.38 -1.67
C ASP A 9 -21.15 -1.07 -2.10
N VAL A 10 -19.82 -0.99 -1.94
CA VAL A 10 -19.02 0.22 -2.23
C VAL A 10 -18.72 0.34 -3.72
N LYS A 11 -18.48 -0.78 -4.43
CA LYS A 11 -18.08 -0.82 -5.84
C LYS A 11 -16.88 0.10 -6.12
N PRO A 12 -15.76 -0.10 -5.44
CA PRO A 12 -14.60 0.79 -5.59
C PRO A 12 -14.00 0.67 -6.99
N ASP A 13 -13.53 1.78 -7.54
CA ASP A 13 -12.72 1.82 -8.76
C ASP A 13 -11.26 1.45 -8.48
N LEU A 14 -10.81 1.68 -7.26
CA LEU A 14 -9.45 1.48 -6.79
C LEU A 14 -9.44 0.94 -5.36
N VAL A 15 -8.55 0.00 -5.07
CA VAL A 15 -8.26 -0.45 -3.70
C VAL A 15 -6.79 -0.24 -3.36
N TYR A 16 -6.52 0.07 -2.10
CA TYR A 16 -5.15 0.13 -1.57
C TYR A 16 -4.83 -1.18 -0.87
N LEU A 17 -3.66 -1.77 -1.21
CA LEU A 17 -3.18 -3.02 -0.61
C LEU A 17 -1.72 -2.87 -0.18
N PRO A 18 -1.28 -3.54 0.90
CA PRO A 18 0.14 -3.65 1.18
C PRO A 18 0.85 -4.38 0.04
N PHE A 19 2.08 -3.94 -0.34
CA PHE A 19 2.79 -4.62 -1.41
C PHE A 19 3.17 -6.06 -1.02
N ILE A 20 3.18 -6.98 -1.99
CA ILE A 20 3.34 -8.43 -1.76
C ILE A 20 4.63 -8.81 -1.03
N THR A 21 5.70 -8.03 -1.19
CA THR A 21 6.98 -8.27 -0.50
C THR A 21 6.96 -7.86 0.98
N ASP A 22 5.85 -7.29 1.47
CA ASP A 22 5.75 -6.93 2.88
C ASP A 22 5.75 -8.19 3.76
N SER A 23 6.63 -8.22 4.74
CA SER A 23 6.85 -9.39 5.58
C SER A 23 5.85 -9.53 6.73
N HIS A 24 5.02 -8.50 7.02
CA HIS A 24 4.08 -8.54 8.13
C HIS A 24 2.94 -9.54 7.85
N PRO A 25 2.63 -10.46 8.80
CA PRO A 25 1.61 -11.49 8.59
C PRO A 25 0.23 -10.95 8.21
N ASP A 26 -0.22 -9.86 8.85
CA ASP A 26 -1.52 -9.27 8.57
C ASP A 26 -1.56 -8.65 7.16
N HIS A 27 -0.48 -8.03 6.70
CA HIS A 27 -0.38 -7.45 5.37
C HIS A 27 -0.44 -8.56 4.29
N ARG A 28 0.26 -9.67 4.52
CA ARG A 28 0.20 -10.85 3.66
C ARG A 28 -1.21 -11.45 3.65
N THR A 29 -1.89 -11.46 4.79
CA THR A 29 -3.27 -11.94 4.89
C THR A 29 -4.24 -11.08 4.09
N CYS A 30 -4.09 -9.75 4.08
CA CYS A 30 -4.89 -8.84 3.24
C CYS A 30 -4.79 -9.24 1.76
N ASN A 31 -3.59 -9.45 1.24
CA ASN A 31 -3.35 -9.88 -0.13
C ASN A 31 -3.99 -11.26 -0.40
N SER A 32 -3.78 -12.23 0.50
CA SER A 32 -4.35 -13.57 0.37
C SER A 32 -5.87 -13.57 0.29
N LEU A 33 -6.53 -12.73 1.07
CA LEU A 33 -8.00 -12.57 1.05
C LEU A 33 -8.47 -11.97 -0.29
N MET A 34 -7.80 -10.95 -0.81
CA MET A 34 -8.13 -10.38 -2.12
C MET A 34 -7.93 -11.38 -3.26
N PHE A 35 -6.84 -12.15 -3.24
CA PHE A 35 -6.59 -13.18 -4.24
C PHE A 35 -7.60 -14.34 -4.15
N ALA A 36 -8.06 -14.71 -2.95
CA ALA A 36 -9.13 -15.70 -2.77
C ALA A 36 -10.46 -15.20 -3.35
N LEU A 37 -10.77 -13.91 -3.19
CA LEU A 37 -11.96 -13.32 -3.83
C LEU A 37 -11.83 -13.31 -5.35
N LEU A 38 -10.69 -12.93 -5.91
CA LEU A 38 -10.44 -12.95 -7.35
C LEU A 38 -10.65 -14.36 -7.94
N LYS A 39 -10.20 -15.43 -7.27
CA LYS A 39 -10.41 -16.81 -7.70
C LYS A 39 -11.89 -17.18 -7.79
N SER A 40 -12.73 -16.59 -6.98
CA SER A 40 -14.17 -16.84 -6.94
C SER A 40 -15.02 -15.86 -7.75
N ASP A 41 -14.43 -14.74 -8.18
CA ASP A 41 -15.07 -13.69 -8.98
C ASP A 41 -14.04 -13.05 -9.92
N SER A 42 -13.98 -13.57 -11.14
CA SER A 42 -13.04 -13.11 -12.17
C SER A 42 -13.29 -11.68 -12.64
N ALA A 43 -14.47 -11.11 -12.39
CA ALA A 43 -14.76 -9.70 -12.71
C ALA A 43 -13.85 -8.75 -11.93
N LEU A 44 -13.38 -9.14 -10.74
CA LEU A 44 -12.42 -8.38 -9.94
C LEU A 44 -11.02 -8.27 -10.59
N SER A 45 -10.73 -9.03 -11.65
CA SER A 45 -9.40 -8.98 -12.30
C SER A 45 -9.03 -7.60 -12.83
N ARG A 46 -10.03 -6.77 -13.16
CA ARG A 46 -9.84 -5.41 -13.68
C ARG A 46 -9.85 -4.32 -12.60
N LEU A 47 -10.15 -4.68 -11.33
CA LEU A 47 -10.11 -3.74 -10.22
C LEU A 47 -8.70 -3.20 -10.07
N LEU A 48 -8.56 -1.88 -10.04
CA LEU A 48 -7.26 -1.24 -9.84
C LEU A 48 -6.79 -1.44 -8.40
N CYS A 49 -5.52 -1.73 -8.27
CA CYS A 49 -4.83 -1.84 -6.99
C CYS A 49 -3.67 -0.84 -6.96
N ASP A 50 -3.64 0.00 -5.95
CA ASP A 50 -2.50 0.86 -5.66
C ASP A 50 -1.80 0.32 -4.42
N CYS A 51 -0.68 -0.40 -4.66
CA CYS A 51 -0.02 -1.15 -3.61
C CYS A 51 1.03 -0.29 -2.93
N TYR A 52 0.94 -0.17 -1.61
CA TYR A 52 1.79 0.71 -0.80
C TYR A 52 2.84 -0.04 0.01
N GLU A 53 3.91 0.66 0.37
CA GLU A 53 4.99 0.17 1.23
C GLU A 53 4.73 0.51 2.71
N VAL A 54 5.02 -0.46 3.61
CA VAL A 54 4.99 -0.25 5.06
C VAL A 54 6.29 -0.71 5.69
N TRP A 55 6.52 -2.02 5.75
CA TRP A 55 7.72 -2.62 6.34
C TRP A 55 8.86 -2.81 5.35
N THR A 56 8.52 -3.03 4.10
CA THR A 56 9.49 -3.29 3.04
C THR A 56 9.31 -2.26 1.93
N PRO A 57 10.37 -1.51 1.56
CA PRO A 57 10.33 -0.63 0.41
C PRO A 57 10.03 -1.41 -0.86
N LEU A 58 9.15 -0.87 -1.70
CA LEU A 58 8.78 -1.46 -2.99
C LEU A 58 9.55 -0.85 -4.16
N TYR A 59 9.50 -1.51 -5.33
CA TYR A 59 9.93 -0.92 -6.59
C TYR A 59 8.72 -0.21 -7.23
N PRO A 60 8.67 1.14 -7.20
CA PRO A 60 7.47 1.88 -7.58
C PRO A 60 7.32 2.04 -9.10
N ASN A 61 6.08 2.11 -9.55
CA ASN A 61 5.72 2.64 -10.86
C ASN A 61 4.83 3.89 -10.76
N SER A 62 4.48 4.29 -9.53
CA SER A 62 3.71 5.50 -9.24
C SER A 62 4.33 6.21 -8.03
N ILE A 63 4.45 7.54 -8.14
CA ILE A 63 4.98 8.41 -7.09
C ILE A 63 4.00 9.57 -6.89
N VAL A 64 3.60 9.80 -5.65
CA VAL A 64 2.67 10.86 -5.26
C VAL A 64 3.38 11.89 -4.39
N ASP A 65 3.39 13.16 -4.83
CA ASP A 65 3.91 14.26 -4.02
C ASP A 65 3.00 14.50 -2.81
N ILE A 66 3.56 14.36 -1.62
CA ILE A 66 2.89 14.61 -0.34
C ILE A 66 3.53 15.73 0.46
N THR A 67 4.34 16.57 -0.18
CA THR A 67 5.09 17.64 0.49
C THR A 67 4.19 18.50 1.38
N GLN A 68 3.00 18.83 0.90
CA GLN A 68 2.04 19.65 1.65
C GLN A 68 1.29 18.87 2.75
N HIS A 69 1.42 17.56 2.77
CA HIS A 69 0.67 16.66 3.67
C HIS A 69 1.57 15.90 4.66
N ILE A 70 2.88 16.08 4.57
CA ILE A 70 3.82 15.30 5.39
C ILE A 70 3.59 15.50 6.89
N ASP A 71 3.28 16.71 7.33
CA ASP A 71 3.09 16.98 8.75
C ASP A 71 1.79 16.35 9.28
N VAL A 72 0.74 16.31 8.46
CA VAL A 72 -0.51 15.59 8.78
C VAL A 72 -0.25 14.09 8.88
N LYS A 73 0.52 13.53 7.94
CA LYS A 73 0.94 12.12 7.97
C LYS A 73 1.74 11.80 9.24
N MET A 74 2.70 12.65 9.59
CA MET A 74 3.51 12.46 10.81
C MET A 74 2.66 12.56 12.08
N ALA A 75 1.70 13.48 12.13
CA ALA A 75 0.78 13.60 13.25
C ALA A 75 -0.13 12.36 13.37
N ALA A 76 -0.63 11.83 12.26
CA ALA A 76 -1.40 10.58 12.26
C ALA A 76 -0.56 9.39 12.74
N LEU A 77 0.68 9.26 12.25
CA LEU A 77 1.60 8.20 12.68
C LEU A 77 1.93 8.30 14.19
N ALA A 78 2.04 9.53 14.71
CA ALA A 78 2.31 9.76 16.14
C ALA A 78 1.19 9.24 17.08
N CYS A 79 -0.01 8.93 16.54
CA CYS A 79 -1.10 8.34 17.32
C CYS A 79 -0.93 6.82 17.57
N TYR A 80 0.09 6.17 16.97
CA TYR A 80 0.33 4.73 17.12
C TYR A 80 1.34 4.43 18.23
N ASP A 81 1.00 4.75 19.49
CA ASP A 81 1.90 4.65 20.64
C ASP A 81 2.55 3.26 20.77
N SER A 82 1.78 2.19 20.57
CA SER A 82 2.28 0.81 20.69
C SER A 82 3.37 0.48 19.67
N GLN A 83 3.31 1.06 18.49
CA GLN A 83 4.30 0.86 17.43
C GLN A 83 5.54 1.73 17.66
N LEU A 84 5.34 2.96 18.09
CA LEU A 84 6.41 3.91 18.38
C LEU A 84 7.24 3.52 19.59
N ALA A 85 6.67 2.77 20.53
CA ALA A 85 7.40 2.22 21.68
C ALA A 85 8.50 1.21 21.28
N LEU A 86 8.36 0.57 20.11
CA LEU A 86 9.29 -0.45 19.63
C LEU A 86 10.31 0.08 18.63
N ASN A 87 9.93 1.05 17.83
CA ASN A 87 10.74 1.54 16.72
C ASN A 87 10.55 3.05 16.47
N ASN A 88 11.58 3.70 15.96
CA ASN A 88 11.51 5.10 15.57
C ASN A 88 10.86 5.28 14.18
N TYR A 89 9.58 4.90 14.07
CA TYR A 89 8.86 4.99 12.80
C TYR A 89 8.74 6.42 12.27
N LEU A 90 8.61 7.43 13.13
CA LEU A 90 8.49 8.82 12.70
C LEU A 90 9.70 9.24 11.85
N SER A 91 10.91 8.96 12.34
CA SER A 91 12.14 9.26 11.59
C SER A 91 12.26 8.42 10.31
N SER A 92 11.97 7.12 10.42
CA SER A 92 12.12 6.18 9.30
C SER A 92 11.15 6.50 8.16
N VAL A 93 9.86 6.72 8.46
CA VAL A 93 8.84 7.05 7.47
C VAL A 93 9.12 8.42 6.84
N ARG A 94 9.48 9.44 7.64
CA ARG A 94 9.85 10.74 7.11
C ARG A 94 11.06 10.64 6.17
N GLY A 95 12.08 9.86 6.55
CA GLY A 95 13.27 9.63 5.74
C GLY A 95 12.96 8.91 4.42
N LEU A 96 12.10 7.87 4.46
CA LEU A 96 11.67 7.16 3.27
C LEU A 96 10.89 8.09 2.33
N ASN A 97 9.95 8.89 2.85
CA ASN A 97 9.20 9.84 2.02
C ASN A 97 10.10 10.94 1.42
N ALA A 98 11.13 11.39 2.13
CA ALA A 98 12.13 12.30 1.57
C ALA A 98 12.95 11.63 0.45
N TYR A 99 13.35 10.37 0.63
CA TYR A 99 14.04 9.60 -0.41
C TYR A 99 13.16 9.41 -1.66
N ARG A 100 11.86 9.11 -1.48
CA ARG A 100 10.92 8.92 -2.60
C ARG A 100 10.70 10.20 -3.41
N ALA A 101 10.84 11.37 -2.82
CA ALA A 101 10.76 12.65 -3.52
C ALA A 101 11.85 12.81 -4.60
N ILE A 102 13.01 12.17 -4.45
CA ILE A 102 14.09 12.21 -5.45
C ILE A 102 13.60 11.65 -6.80
N ALA A 103 12.79 10.59 -6.80
CA ALA A 103 12.26 9.98 -8.01
C ALA A 103 11.29 10.91 -8.79
N ASN A 104 10.76 11.93 -8.12
CA ASN A 104 9.89 12.95 -8.71
C ASN A 104 10.60 14.30 -8.94
N ASN A 105 11.94 14.33 -8.90
CA ASN A 105 12.76 15.54 -8.97
C ASN A 105 12.34 16.64 -7.97
N SER A 106 11.79 16.25 -6.83
CA SER A 106 11.30 17.12 -5.77
C SER A 106 12.28 17.15 -4.59
N GLN A 107 12.36 18.28 -3.91
CA GLN A 107 13.08 18.42 -2.64
C GLN A 107 12.16 18.23 -1.42
N GLY A 108 10.91 17.84 -1.66
CA GLY A 108 9.90 17.66 -0.62
C GLY A 108 9.78 16.23 -0.12
N PHE A 109 8.55 15.73 -0.10
CA PHE A 109 8.20 14.39 0.36
C PHE A 109 7.27 13.72 -0.63
N ALA A 110 7.44 12.42 -0.85
CA ALA A 110 6.57 11.64 -1.72
C ALA A 110 6.26 10.27 -1.12
N GLU A 111 5.15 9.70 -1.53
CA GLU A 111 4.81 8.29 -1.33
C GLU A 111 5.02 7.52 -2.63
N ALA A 112 5.42 6.27 -2.48
CA ALA A 112 5.66 5.35 -3.58
C ALA A 112 4.61 4.24 -3.59
N PHE A 113 4.10 3.96 -4.78
CA PHE A 113 3.08 2.94 -5.01
C PHE A 113 3.44 2.06 -6.20
N TYR A 114 2.81 0.90 -6.24
CA TYR A 114 2.79 0.03 -7.41
C TYR A 114 1.36 -0.09 -7.90
N LEU A 115 1.01 0.70 -8.92
CA LEU A 115 -0.30 0.71 -9.54
C LEU A 115 -0.41 -0.42 -10.57
N THR A 116 -1.43 -1.26 -10.43
CA THR A 116 -1.68 -2.42 -11.29
C THR A 116 -3.15 -2.81 -11.24
N THR A 117 -3.54 -3.86 -11.96
CA THR A 117 -4.85 -4.50 -11.78
C THR A 117 -4.72 -5.67 -10.79
N LEU A 118 -5.84 -6.04 -10.13
CA LEU A 118 -5.83 -7.16 -9.18
C LEU A 118 -5.41 -8.49 -9.86
N GLY A 119 -5.77 -8.66 -11.13
CA GLY A 119 -5.37 -9.85 -11.91
C GLY A 119 -3.86 -9.93 -12.14
N GLU A 120 -3.24 -8.81 -12.56
CA GLU A 120 -1.79 -8.72 -12.74
C GLU A 120 -1.05 -8.85 -11.41
N TYR A 121 -1.59 -8.22 -10.35
CA TYR A 121 -1.02 -8.31 -9.02
C TYR A 121 -1.00 -9.73 -8.46
N ALA A 122 -2.09 -10.49 -8.67
CA ALA A 122 -2.14 -11.90 -8.30
C ALA A 122 -1.15 -12.76 -9.11
N THR A 123 -0.90 -12.41 -10.37
CA THR A 123 0.10 -13.08 -11.21
C THR A 123 1.51 -12.80 -10.68
N LEU A 124 1.81 -11.55 -10.32
CA LEU A 124 3.08 -11.17 -9.72
C LEU A 124 3.35 -11.98 -8.43
N ALA A 125 2.32 -12.14 -7.58
CA ALA A 125 2.39 -12.91 -6.34
C ALA A 125 2.62 -14.42 -6.54
N SER A 126 2.39 -14.95 -7.73
CA SER A 126 2.60 -16.37 -8.04
C SER A 126 4.00 -16.71 -8.54
N LEU A 127 4.86 -15.69 -8.72
CA LEU A 127 6.24 -15.86 -9.17
C LEU A 127 7.22 -16.04 -8.00
N ASP A 128 6.77 -15.81 -6.76
CA ASP A 128 7.50 -16.05 -5.51
C ASP A 128 7.12 -17.43 -4.91
#